data_0261e57896fd76437b0c8fe282d3392e
#
_entry.id   0261e57896fd76437b0c8fe282d3392e
#
_cell.length_a   1.000
_cell.length_b   1.000
_cell.length_c   1.000
_cell.angle_alpha   90.00
_cell.angle_beta   90.00
_cell.angle_gamma   90.00
#
_symmetry.space_group_name_H-M   'P 1'
#
loop_
_entity.id
_entity.type
_entity.pdbx_description
1 polymer ?
#
loop_
_entity_poly.entity_id
_entity_poly.type
_entity_poly.pdbx_seq_one_letter_code
_entity_poly.pdbx_strand_id
1 'polypeptide(L)'
;YSGKNVLMAPLALKDYGEPKEMPDKLHTYPIRFLFFGNILEYKRVDLLIEAANKLVRKGYSNFKVRIAGACQEWEKYQDLIEHPEYFELYIRRIPNEDVADLFADSHYFVMPYQDIAQSGAITVAFRYNLPTITSNIEQFKEFVTDNETGLTFESKNSDALATVMQYAIDHHVNIYRSLCDKQKEFVHREFSIESIVKKYVDYFNRL
;
A
#
# COMPACT_ATOMS: atom_id res chain seq x y z
N TYR A 1 -6.04 -27.12 11.74
CA TYR A 1 -5.16 -27.98 10.93
C TYR A 1 -4.04 -28.66 11.73
N SER A 2 -4.25 -28.90 13.03
CA SER A 2 -3.25 -29.61 13.81
C SER A 2 -3.12 -31.05 13.31
N GLY A 3 -1.91 -31.44 12.90
CA GLY A 3 -1.56 -32.81 12.48
C GLY A 3 -1.52 -33.04 10.96
N LYS A 4 -1.66 -32.01 10.12
CA LYS A 4 -1.44 -32.11 8.67
C LYS A 4 -0.21 -31.32 8.28
N ASN A 5 0.60 -31.90 7.38
CA ASN A 5 1.66 -31.15 6.72
C ASN A 5 1.00 -30.10 5.82
N VAL A 6 1.28 -28.82 6.08
CA VAL A 6 0.75 -27.68 5.31
C VAL A 6 1.92 -26.87 4.79
N LEU A 7 1.94 -26.61 3.48
CA LEU A 7 2.85 -25.64 2.88
C LEU A 7 2.16 -24.29 2.80
N MET A 8 2.77 -23.30 3.41
CA MET A 8 2.41 -21.88 3.20
C MET A 8 3.41 -21.26 2.23
N ALA A 9 2.93 -20.87 1.07
CA ALA A 9 3.73 -20.17 0.06
C ALA A 9 3.11 -18.79 -0.20
N PRO A 10 3.92 -17.72 -0.38
CA PRO A 10 3.41 -16.41 -0.69
C PRO A 10 2.77 -16.38 -2.09
N LEU A 11 1.83 -15.44 -2.30
CA LEU A 11 1.34 -15.13 -3.64
C LEU A 11 2.49 -14.57 -4.47
N ALA A 12 2.54 -14.93 -5.75
CA ALA A 12 3.49 -14.31 -6.67
C ALA A 12 3.30 -12.79 -6.74
N LEU A 13 4.39 -12.06 -6.95
CA LEU A 13 4.32 -10.61 -7.20
C LEU A 13 3.51 -10.37 -8.48
N LYS A 14 2.56 -9.46 -8.41
CA LYS A 14 1.80 -9.03 -9.59
C LYS A 14 2.61 -8.00 -10.35
N ASP A 15 2.98 -8.35 -11.56
CA ASP A 15 3.72 -7.53 -12.48
C ASP A 15 2.82 -7.00 -13.61
N TYR A 16 2.87 -5.70 -13.85
CA TYR A 16 2.13 -5.02 -14.92
C TYR A 16 3.08 -4.37 -15.94
N GLY A 17 4.34 -4.80 -15.96
CA GLY A 17 5.38 -4.28 -16.86
C GLY A 17 6.21 -3.15 -16.22
N GLU A 18 7.06 -2.56 -17.04
CA GLU A 18 7.90 -1.44 -16.60
C GLU A 18 7.15 -0.12 -16.76
N PRO A 19 7.29 0.82 -15.81
CA PRO A 19 6.72 2.15 -15.94
C PRO A 19 7.44 2.95 -17.03
N LYS A 20 6.74 3.88 -17.69
CA LYS A 20 7.31 4.76 -18.72
C LYS A 20 8.39 5.69 -18.17
N GLU A 21 8.21 6.11 -16.93
CA GLU A 21 9.14 7.01 -16.23
C GLU A 21 9.37 6.54 -14.80
N MET A 22 10.58 6.77 -14.31
CA MET A 22 10.96 6.51 -12.90
C MET A 22 11.35 7.84 -12.25
N PRO A 23 10.40 8.56 -11.65
CA PRO A 23 10.69 9.85 -11.02
C PRO A 23 11.59 9.66 -9.78
N ASP A 24 12.39 10.69 -9.47
CA ASP A 24 13.11 10.76 -8.19
C ASP A 24 12.11 11.04 -7.05
N LYS A 25 11.56 9.97 -6.52
CA LYS A 25 10.55 10.05 -5.46
C LYS A 25 11.06 10.66 -4.15
N LEU A 26 12.37 10.72 -3.95
CA LEU A 26 12.94 11.31 -2.73
C LEU A 26 12.80 12.84 -2.70
N HIS A 27 12.85 13.49 -3.87
CA HIS A 27 12.83 14.94 -4.00
C HIS A 27 11.65 15.48 -4.82
N THR A 28 10.75 14.59 -5.24
CA THR A 28 9.55 14.98 -6.01
C THR A 28 8.38 15.25 -5.07
N TYR A 29 7.68 16.35 -5.32
CA TYR A 29 6.52 16.80 -4.56
C TYR A 29 5.36 17.15 -5.50
N PRO A 30 4.11 17.14 -5.02
CA PRO A 30 3.65 16.76 -3.69
C PRO A 30 3.83 15.28 -3.40
N ILE A 31 3.90 14.90 -2.10
CA ILE A 31 3.92 13.50 -1.68
C ILE A 31 2.57 12.85 -2.01
N ARG A 32 2.58 11.79 -2.82
CA ARG A 32 1.36 11.10 -3.27
C ARG A 32 1.13 9.81 -2.47
N PHE A 33 0.00 9.77 -1.78
CA PHE A 33 -0.51 8.59 -1.08
C PHE A 33 -1.50 7.88 -2.01
N LEU A 34 -1.20 6.65 -2.43
CA LEU A 34 -1.99 5.88 -3.37
C LEU A 34 -2.88 4.86 -2.63
N PHE A 35 -4.17 4.87 -2.93
CA PHE A 35 -5.07 3.73 -2.76
C PHE A 35 -5.35 3.11 -4.13
N PHE A 36 -5.23 1.77 -4.26
CA PHE A 36 -5.43 1.08 -5.53
C PHE A 36 -6.30 -0.18 -5.38
N GLY A 37 -7.18 -0.38 -6.37
CA GLY A 37 -8.04 -1.56 -6.51
C GLY A 37 -9.51 -1.26 -6.22
N ASN A 38 -10.41 -2.22 -6.47
CA ASN A 38 -11.83 -2.04 -6.25
C ASN A 38 -12.11 -1.49 -4.85
N ILE A 39 -12.90 -0.42 -4.79
CA ILE A 39 -13.30 0.23 -3.54
C ILE A 39 -14.47 -0.57 -2.96
N LEU A 40 -14.18 -1.25 -1.85
CA LEU A 40 -15.12 -2.08 -1.12
C LEU A 40 -15.12 -1.64 0.34
N GLU A 41 -16.21 -1.82 1.04
CA GLU A 41 -16.39 -1.33 2.42
C GLU A 41 -15.26 -1.74 3.37
N TYR A 42 -14.84 -3.01 3.35
CA TYR A 42 -13.76 -3.50 4.21
C TYR A 42 -12.40 -2.84 3.96
N LYS A 43 -12.21 -2.21 2.80
CA LYS A 43 -10.97 -1.50 2.45
C LYS A 43 -10.88 -0.10 3.04
N ARG A 44 -11.98 0.41 3.60
CA ARG A 44 -12.03 1.60 4.40
C ARG A 44 -11.36 2.83 3.74
N VAL A 45 -11.69 3.10 2.47
CA VAL A 45 -11.23 4.31 1.78
C VAL A 45 -11.73 5.60 2.47
N ASP A 46 -12.84 5.50 3.19
CA ASP A 46 -13.37 6.55 4.07
C ASP A 46 -12.33 7.04 5.09
N LEU A 47 -11.58 6.13 5.73
CA LEU A 47 -10.53 6.50 6.69
C LEU A 47 -9.39 7.29 6.03
N LEU A 48 -9.03 6.96 4.79
CA LEU A 48 -8.00 7.68 4.05
C LEU A 48 -8.47 9.10 3.69
N ILE A 49 -9.74 9.25 3.28
CA ILE A 49 -10.35 10.57 3.00
C ILE A 49 -10.37 11.41 4.27
N GLU A 50 -10.88 10.86 5.37
CA GLU A 50 -10.91 11.56 6.66
C GLU A 50 -9.51 11.96 7.15
N ALA A 51 -8.52 11.08 7.02
CA ALA A 51 -7.14 11.37 7.39
C ALA A 51 -6.56 12.52 6.56
N ALA A 52 -6.84 12.56 5.25
CA ALA A 52 -6.42 13.65 4.38
C ALA A 52 -7.08 14.98 4.77
N ASN A 53 -8.39 14.99 5.02
CA ASN A 53 -9.10 16.21 5.51
C ASN A 53 -8.46 16.73 6.82
N LYS A 54 -8.13 15.82 7.75
CA LYS A 54 -7.46 16.18 9.02
C LYS A 54 -6.09 16.80 8.79
N LEU A 55 -5.31 16.31 7.83
CA LEU A 55 -4.01 16.89 7.47
C LEU A 55 -4.18 18.32 6.92
N VAL A 56 -5.14 18.53 6.04
CA VAL A 56 -5.41 19.87 5.50
C VAL A 56 -5.82 20.84 6.62
N ARG A 57 -6.71 20.42 7.53
CA ARG A 57 -7.10 21.25 8.70
C ARG A 57 -5.92 21.56 9.61
N LYS A 58 -4.87 20.72 9.66
CA LYS A 58 -3.61 20.98 10.36
C LYS A 58 -2.64 21.88 9.59
N GLY A 59 -2.98 22.31 8.37
CA GLY A 59 -2.16 23.19 7.53
C GLY A 59 -1.18 22.47 6.59
N TYR A 60 -1.27 21.15 6.46
CA TYR A 60 -0.47 20.43 5.48
C TYR A 60 -0.98 20.66 4.07
N SER A 61 -0.09 21.03 3.14
CA SER A 61 -0.44 21.33 1.75
C SER A 61 0.41 20.61 0.70
N ASN A 62 1.52 20.03 1.12
CA ASN A 62 2.48 19.41 0.19
C ASN A 62 2.24 17.90 0.00
N PHE A 63 0.99 17.49 -0.14
CA PHE A 63 0.60 16.12 -0.40
C PHE A 63 -0.60 16.01 -1.34
N LYS A 64 -0.82 14.82 -1.89
CA LYS A 64 -2.03 14.42 -2.62
C LYS A 64 -2.44 13.02 -2.19
N VAL A 65 -3.73 12.76 -2.23
CA VAL A 65 -4.30 11.42 -2.09
C VAL A 65 -4.83 10.99 -3.45
N ARG A 66 -4.29 9.90 -3.94
CA ARG A 66 -4.70 9.29 -5.21
C ARG A 66 -5.56 8.07 -4.93
N ILE A 67 -6.81 8.09 -5.37
CA ILE A 67 -7.75 6.99 -5.23
C ILE A 67 -8.02 6.41 -6.61
N ALA A 68 -7.57 5.18 -6.86
CA ALA A 68 -7.62 4.53 -8.17
C ALA A 68 -8.29 3.15 -8.07
N GLY A 69 -9.51 3.04 -8.62
CA GLY A 69 -10.25 1.79 -8.63
C GLY A 69 -11.75 1.95 -8.89
N ALA A 70 -12.40 0.89 -9.34
CA ALA A 70 -13.84 0.90 -9.54
C ALA A 70 -14.58 0.92 -8.20
N CYS A 71 -15.66 1.69 -8.14
CA CYS A 71 -16.60 1.77 -7.04
C CYS A 71 -18.03 1.80 -7.60
N GLN A 72 -18.92 1.00 -7.03
CA GLN A 72 -20.33 1.01 -7.42
C GLN A 72 -21.12 2.11 -6.72
N GLU A 73 -20.69 2.53 -5.56
CA GLU A 73 -21.39 3.48 -4.68
C GLU A 73 -20.45 4.63 -4.28
N TRP A 74 -19.78 5.25 -5.28
CA TRP A 74 -18.80 6.30 -5.04
C TRP A 74 -19.39 7.53 -4.34
N GLU A 75 -20.65 7.81 -4.55
CA GLU A 75 -21.36 8.93 -3.92
C GLU A 75 -21.21 8.92 -2.39
N LYS A 76 -21.19 7.74 -1.76
CA LYS A 76 -21.00 7.60 -0.31
C LYS A 76 -19.65 8.14 0.21
N TYR A 77 -18.64 8.13 -0.65
CA TYR A 77 -17.29 8.58 -0.32
C TYR A 77 -17.03 10.00 -0.79
N GLN A 78 -17.64 10.39 -1.89
CA GLN A 78 -17.45 11.73 -2.49
C GLN A 78 -17.84 12.83 -1.52
N ASP A 79 -18.93 12.67 -0.79
CA ASP A 79 -19.43 13.65 0.18
C ASP A 79 -18.52 13.81 1.41
N LEU A 80 -17.58 12.87 1.64
CA LEU A 80 -16.59 12.98 2.69
C LEU A 80 -15.40 13.87 2.31
N ILE A 81 -15.24 14.19 1.03
CA ILE A 81 -14.10 14.98 0.53
C ILE A 81 -14.39 16.46 0.76
N GLU A 82 -13.72 17.07 1.76
CA GLU A 82 -13.87 18.49 2.10
C GLU A 82 -13.00 19.40 1.22
N HIS A 83 -11.86 18.88 0.74
CA HIS A 83 -10.84 19.63 0.03
C HIS A 83 -10.45 18.91 -1.27
N PRO A 84 -11.29 18.99 -2.34
CA PRO A 84 -11.10 18.23 -3.57
C PRO A 84 -9.74 18.46 -4.26
N GLU A 85 -9.13 19.62 -4.06
CA GLU A 85 -7.83 19.98 -4.62
C GLU A 85 -6.68 19.09 -4.13
N TYR A 86 -6.87 18.35 -3.02
CA TYR A 86 -5.88 17.40 -2.50
C TYR A 86 -6.07 15.97 -3.02
N PHE A 87 -7.10 15.74 -3.84
CA PHE A 87 -7.43 14.40 -4.32
C PHE A 87 -7.25 14.27 -5.84
N GLU A 88 -6.68 13.15 -6.26
CA GLU A 88 -6.60 12.68 -7.64
C GLU A 88 -7.47 11.42 -7.76
N LEU A 89 -8.63 11.56 -8.41
CA LEU A 89 -9.68 10.53 -8.42
C LEU A 89 -9.76 9.81 -9.76
N TYR A 90 -9.49 8.50 -9.76
CA TYR A 90 -9.62 7.61 -10.90
C TYR A 90 -10.66 6.52 -10.57
N ILE A 91 -11.94 6.94 -10.42
CA ILE A 91 -13.03 6.06 -9.96
C ILE A 91 -13.55 5.22 -11.13
N ARG A 92 -12.69 4.33 -11.58
CA ARG A 92 -12.94 3.41 -12.70
C ARG A 92 -12.02 2.21 -12.59
N ARG A 93 -12.27 1.17 -13.38
CA ARG A 93 -11.26 0.12 -13.57
C ARG A 93 -10.01 0.74 -14.19
N ILE A 94 -8.87 0.52 -13.55
CA ILE A 94 -7.57 0.96 -14.06
C ILE A 94 -7.11 -0.05 -15.10
N PRO A 95 -6.79 0.38 -16.34
CA PRO A 95 -6.18 -0.48 -17.34
C PRO A 95 -4.85 -1.06 -16.85
N ASN A 96 -4.54 -2.29 -17.24
CA ASN A 96 -3.31 -2.93 -16.79
C ASN A 96 -2.04 -2.15 -17.19
N GLU A 97 -2.07 -1.55 -18.37
CA GLU A 97 -0.99 -0.71 -18.93
C GLU A 97 -0.72 0.58 -18.13
N ASP A 98 -1.69 1.05 -17.35
CA ASP A 98 -1.56 2.27 -16.54
C ASP A 98 -1.07 1.97 -15.11
N VAL A 99 -1.11 0.70 -14.67
CA VAL A 99 -0.82 0.35 -13.27
C VAL A 99 0.64 0.62 -12.90
N ALA A 100 1.58 0.26 -13.77
CA ALA A 100 3.00 0.48 -13.52
C ALA A 100 3.32 1.97 -13.30
N ASP A 101 2.79 2.83 -14.18
CA ASP A 101 2.96 4.29 -14.08
C ASP A 101 2.32 4.86 -12.82
N LEU A 102 1.12 4.37 -12.47
CA LEU A 102 0.40 4.79 -11.26
C LEU A 102 1.21 4.54 -9.97
N PHE A 103 1.85 3.36 -9.87
CA PHE A 103 2.70 3.01 -8.73
C PHE A 103 4.05 3.73 -8.78
N ALA A 104 4.64 3.88 -9.96
CA ALA A 104 5.89 4.60 -10.15
C ALA A 104 5.78 6.07 -9.75
N ASP A 105 4.65 6.74 -10.06
CA ASP A 105 4.41 8.15 -9.75
C ASP A 105 3.77 8.37 -8.36
N SER A 106 3.75 7.37 -7.49
CA SER A 106 3.25 7.47 -6.12
C SER A 106 4.38 7.24 -5.10
N HIS A 107 4.24 7.81 -3.88
CA HIS A 107 5.27 7.75 -2.84
C HIS A 107 4.98 6.68 -1.79
N TYR A 108 3.72 6.54 -1.39
CA TYR A 108 3.30 5.55 -0.40
C TYR A 108 2.01 4.86 -0.87
N PHE A 109 1.94 3.56 -0.65
CA PHE A 109 0.73 2.79 -0.91
C PHE A 109 -0.05 2.60 0.39
N VAL A 110 -1.30 3.10 0.45
CA VAL A 110 -2.11 3.09 1.67
C VAL A 110 -3.18 2.01 1.59
N MET A 111 -3.20 1.15 2.60
CA MET A 111 -4.14 0.04 2.75
C MET A 111 -4.85 0.13 4.10
N PRO A 112 -5.92 0.95 4.23
CA PRO A 112 -6.58 1.18 5.52
C PRO A 112 -7.59 0.09 5.89
N TYR A 113 -7.37 -1.13 5.40
CA TYR A 113 -8.30 -2.24 5.48
C TYR A 113 -8.62 -2.62 6.93
N GLN A 114 -9.88 -2.92 7.18
CA GLN A 114 -10.32 -3.40 8.51
C GLN A 114 -10.30 -4.93 8.64
N ASP A 115 -10.30 -5.63 7.52
CA ASP A 115 -10.23 -7.08 7.43
C ASP A 115 -9.79 -7.49 6.02
N ILE A 116 -9.14 -8.65 5.91
CA ILE A 116 -8.73 -9.20 4.63
C ILE A 116 -8.28 -10.66 4.79
N ALA A 117 -8.67 -11.53 3.86
CA ALA A 117 -8.11 -12.89 3.80
C ALA A 117 -6.75 -12.91 3.09
N GLN A 118 -6.66 -12.24 1.93
CA GLN A 118 -5.41 -12.08 1.14
C GLN A 118 -5.47 -10.80 0.32
N SER A 119 -4.32 -10.15 0.11
CA SER A 119 -4.22 -8.94 -0.70
C SER A 119 -3.28 -9.09 -1.90
N GLY A 120 -3.86 -9.21 -3.08
CA GLY A 120 -3.07 -9.08 -4.30
C GLY A 120 -2.54 -7.66 -4.54
N ALA A 121 -3.08 -6.63 -3.90
CA ALA A 121 -2.64 -5.25 -4.09
C ALA A 121 -1.29 -4.97 -3.41
N ILE A 122 -1.00 -5.63 -2.27
CA ILE A 122 0.31 -5.49 -1.62
C ILE A 122 1.44 -6.05 -2.49
N THR A 123 1.17 -7.14 -3.24
CA THR A 123 2.18 -7.73 -4.13
C THR A 123 2.50 -6.82 -5.32
N VAL A 124 1.58 -5.93 -5.71
CA VAL A 124 1.84 -4.87 -6.70
C VAL A 124 2.77 -3.81 -6.09
N ALA A 125 2.48 -3.34 -4.87
CA ALA A 125 3.36 -2.38 -4.18
C ALA A 125 4.78 -2.93 -4.03
N PHE A 126 4.92 -4.20 -3.69
CA PHE A 126 6.21 -4.88 -3.58
C PHE A 126 6.95 -4.97 -4.92
N ARG A 127 6.23 -5.26 -6.03
CA ARG A 127 6.83 -5.30 -7.38
C ARG A 127 7.45 -3.97 -7.77
N TYR A 128 6.79 -2.86 -7.42
CA TYR A 128 7.25 -1.51 -7.75
C TYR A 128 8.04 -0.85 -6.60
N ASN A 129 8.40 -1.61 -5.57
CA ASN A 129 9.14 -1.13 -4.40
C ASN A 129 8.54 0.16 -3.82
N LEU A 130 7.21 0.17 -3.66
CA LEU A 130 6.46 1.30 -3.13
C LEU A 130 6.19 1.06 -1.64
N PRO A 131 6.79 1.85 -0.72
CA PRO A 131 6.55 1.72 0.72
C PRO A 131 5.07 1.74 1.07
N THR A 132 4.66 0.84 1.97
CA THR A 132 3.25 0.67 2.34
C THR A 132 2.92 1.35 3.66
N ILE A 133 1.70 1.86 3.77
CA ILE A 133 1.08 2.29 5.03
C ILE A 133 -0.16 1.41 5.24
N THR A 134 -0.14 0.55 6.24
CA THR A 134 -1.21 -0.43 6.47
C THR A 134 -1.84 -0.29 7.85
N SER A 135 -3.10 -0.68 7.98
CA SER A 135 -3.67 -0.93 9.29
C SER A 135 -2.95 -2.08 9.99
N ASN A 136 -2.91 -2.07 11.33
CA ASN A 136 -2.21 -3.07 12.14
C ASN A 136 -3.00 -4.38 12.34
N ILE A 137 -3.80 -4.79 11.35
CA ILE A 137 -4.51 -6.07 11.37
C ILE A 137 -3.54 -7.24 11.25
N GLU A 138 -3.94 -8.40 11.80
CA GLU A 138 -3.08 -9.58 11.88
C GLU A 138 -2.55 -10.02 10.50
N GLN A 139 -3.40 -9.94 9.48
CA GLN A 139 -3.08 -10.36 8.11
C GLN A 139 -1.99 -9.52 7.44
N PHE A 140 -1.73 -8.31 7.90
CA PHE A 140 -0.64 -7.48 7.38
C PHE A 140 0.69 -7.69 8.11
N LYS A 141 0.68 -8.26 9.32
CA LYS A 141 1.91 -8.45 10.11
C LYS A 141 2.92 -9.39 9.46
N GLU A 142 2.47 -10.30 8.59
CA GLU A 142 3.36 -11.15 7.82
C GLU A 142 4.10 -10.42 6.68
N PHE A 143 3.59 -9.25 6.26
CA PHE A 143 4.12 -8.47 5.14
C PHE A 143 4.78 -7.17 5.57
N VAL A 144 4.28 -6.55 6.65
CA VAL A 144 4.69 -5.22 7.06
C VAL A 144 5.12 -5.21 8.51
N THR A 145 6.40 -4.91 8.72
CA THR A 145 6.99 -4.58 10.01
C THR A 145 7.11 -3.06 10.09
N ASP A 146 6.54 -2.47 11.15
CA ASP A 146 6.50 -1.02 11.32
C ASP A 146 7.89 -0.39 11.35
N ASN A 147 8.06 0.74 10.65
CA ASN A 147 9.33 1.45 10.47
C ASN A 147 10.46 0.61 9.82
N GLU A 148 10.11 -0.55 9.22
CA GLU A 148 11.04 -1.38 8.47
C GLU A 148 10.57 -1.59 7.03
N THR A 149 9.61 -2.46 6.81
CA THR A 149 9.09 -2.75 5.46
C THR A 149 7.89 -1.89 5.07
N GLY A 150 7.45 -1.00 5.97
CA GLY A 150 6.36 -0.06 5.79
C GLY A 150 6.07 0.70 7.09
N LEU A 151 4.95 1.39 7.13
CA LEU A 151 4.42 2.08 8.31
C LEU A 151 3.08 1.46 8.69
N THR A 152 2.76 1.42 9.97
CA THR A 152 1.51 0.86 10.46
C THR A 152 0.72 1.85 11.31
N PHE A 153 -0.60 1.73 11.30
CA PHE A 153 -1.49 2.53 12.13
C PHE A 153 -2.59 1.67 12.74
N GLU A 154 -3.20 2.14 13.81
CA GLU A 154 -4.30 1.46 14.48
C GLU A 154 -5.51 1.32 13.54
N SER A 155 -5.97 0.09 13.33
CA SER A 155 -7.10 -0.20 12.46
C SER A 155 -8.37 0.57 12.87
N LYS A 156 -9.17 0.99 11.89
CA LYS A 156 -10.42 1.74 12.05
C LYS A 156 -10.25 3.13 12.71
N ASN A 157 -9.04 3.66 12.71
CA ASN A 157 -8.69 4.92 13.34
C ASN A 157 -8.10 5.91 12.32
N SER A 158 -8.92 6.88 11.87
CA SER A 158 -8.48 7.90 10.91
C SER A 158 -7.52 8.93 11.52
N ASP A 159 -7.52 9.12 12.85
CA ASP A 159 -6.55 9.98 13.54
C ASP A 159 -5.17 9.33 13.54
N ALA A 160 -5.12 8.02 13.81
CA ALA A 160 -3.89 7.26 13.73
C ALA A 160 -3.32 7.24 12.29
N LEU A 161 -4.18 7.05 11.28
CA LEU A 161 -3.75 7.14 9.87
C LEU A 161 -3.23 8.54 9.53
N ALA A 162 -3.93 9.60 9.94
CA ALA A 162 -3.48 10.97 9.73
C ALA A 162 -2.13 11.25 10.39
N THR A 163 -1.89 10.70 11.58
CA THR A 163 -0.61 10.82 12.29
C THR A 163 0.53 10.14 11.53
N VAL A 164 0.29 8.93 11.01
CA VAL A 164 1.29 8.20 10.20
C VAL A 164 1.55 8.89 8.86
N MET A 165 0.52 9.38 8.19
CA MET A 165 0.68 10.18 6.96
C MET A 165 1.45 11.47 7.22
N GLN A 166 1.15 12.17 8.33
CA GLN A 166 1.90 13.34 8.78
C GLN A 166 3.38 13.00 8.98
N TYR A 167 3.67 11.93 9.73
CA TYR A 167 5.04 11.45 9.94
C TYR A 167 5.77 11.15 8.62
N ALA A 168 5.08 10.49 7.67
CA ALA A 168 5.62 10.21 6.35
C ALA A 168 5.94 11.49 5.56
N ILE A 169 5.14 12.55 5.68
CA ILE A 169 5.40 13.86 5.05
C ILE A 169 6.60 14.55 5.71
N ASP A 170 6.58 14.66 7.04
CA ASP A 170 7.57 15.44 7.81
C ASP A 170 8.98 14.82 7.73
N HIS A 171 9.05 13.50 7.60
CA HIS A 171 10.31 12.74 7.60
C HIS A 171 10.65 12.09 6.26
N HIS A 172 9.92 12.41 5.18
CA HIS A 172 10.03 11.73 3.89
C HIS A 172 11.46 11.49 3.43
N VAL A 173 12.28 12.53 3.35
CA VAL A 173 13.67 12.45 2.89
C VAL A 173 14.53 11.50 3.75
N ASN A 174 14.23 11.43 5.05
CA ASN A 174 15.01 10.64 6.00
C ASN A 174 14.63 9.15 6.00
N ILE A 175 13.32 8.83 5.84
CA ILE A 175 12.81 7.46 6.01
C ILE A 175 12.57 6.73 4.70
N TYR A 176 12.24 7.45 3.61
CA TYR A 176 11.76 6.85 2.37
C TYR A 176 12.72 5.83 1.77
N ARG A 177 14.01 6.20 1.64
CA ARG A 177 15.02 5.30 1.11
C ARG A 177 15.19 4.05 1.98
N SER A 178 15.27 4.22 3.29
CA SER A 178 15.39 3.08 4.22
C SER A 178 14.20 2.12 4.12
N LEU A 179 12.98 2.65 4.01
CA LEU A 179 11.78 1.82 3.81
C LEU A 179 11.84 1.05 2.48
N CYS A 180 12.26 1.71 1.40
CA CYS A 180 12.42 1.07 0.09
C CYS A 180 13.47 -0.05 0.13
N ASP A 181 14.64 0.20 0.75
CA ASP A 181 15.73 -0.76 0.81
C ASP A 181 15.33 -1.99 1.64
N LYS A 182 14.77 -1.79 2.83
CA LYS A 182 14.30 -2.88 3.68
C LYS A 182 13.13 -3.66 3.07
N GLN A 183 12.20 -2.98 2.39
CA GLN A 183 11.12 -3.65 1.66
C GLN A 183 11.70 -4.52 0.53
N LYS A 184 12.66 -4.02 -0.22
CA LYS A 184 13.34 -4.77 -1.29
C LYS A 184 14.06 -6.01 -0.76
N GLU A 185 14.76 -5.90 0.38
CA GLU A 185 15.38 -7.03 1.05
C GLU A 185 14.35 -8.07 1.49
N PHE A 186 13.25 -7.64 2.10
CA PHE A 186 12.13 -8.49 2.48
C PHE A 186 11.55 -9.23 1.27
N VAL A 187 11.27 -8.50 0.19
CA VAL A 187 10.71 -9.07 -1.05
C VAL A 187 11.68 -10.09 -1.65
N HIS A 188 12.97 -9.81 -1.69
CA HIS A 188 13.97 -10.76 -2.19
C HIS A 188 14.00 -12.03 -1.34
N ARG A 189 13.97 -11.90 -0.01
CA ARG A 189 13.99 -13.04 0.92
C ARG A 189 12.74 -13.90 0.83
N GLU A 190 11.55 -13.30 0.71
CA GLU A 190 10.28 -14.03 0.84
C GLU A 190 9.64 -14.40 -0.50
N PHE A 191 9.86 -13.60 -1.55
CA PHE A 191 9.15 -13.68 -2.83
C PHE A 191 10.05 -14.00 -4.02
N SER A 192 11.37 -14.17 -3.83
CA SER A 192 12.23 -14.63 -4.92
C SER A 192 11.85 -16.05 -5.34
N ILE A 193 12.08 -16.38 -6.62
CA ILE A 193 11.82 -17.71 -7.16
C ILE A 193 12.60 -18.75 -6.37
N GLU A 194 13.86 -18.46 -6.03
CA GLU A 194 14.74 -19.33 -5.27
C GLU A 194 14.16 -19.63 -3.87
N SER A 195 13.65 -18.60 -3.17
CA SER A 195 13.04 -18.76 -1.86
C SER A 195 11.76 -19.59 -1.92
N ILE A 196 10.91 -19.31 -2.91
CA ILE A 196 9.66 -20.07 -3.12
C ILE A 196 9.97 -21.52 -3.45
N VAL A 197 10.87 -21.80 -4.42
CA VAL A 197 11.26 -23.15 -4.80
C VAL A 197 11.84 -23.91 -3.60
N LYS A 198 12.69 -23.26 -2.80
CA LYS A 198 13.24 -23.89 -1.59
C LYS A 198 12.13 -24.30 -0.62
N LYS A 199 11.12 -23.47 -0.37
CA LYS A 199 9.98 -23.79 0.50
C LYS A 199 9.23 -25.03 -0.01
N TYR A 200 9.03 -25.15 -1.33
CA TYR A 200 8.40 -26.35 -1.94
C TYR A 200 9.27 -27.60 -1.81
N VAL A 201 10.56 -27.53 -2.14
CA VAL A 201 11.50 -28.67 -2.03
C VAL A 201 11.57 -29.11 -0.57
N ASP A 202 11.75 -28.21 0.38
CA ASP A 202 11.81 -28.55 1.80
C ASP A 202 10.51 -29.22 2.30
N TYR A 203 9.37 -28.78 1.80
CA TYR A 203 8.08 -29.38 2.13
C TYR A 203 7.98 -30.83 1.60
N PHE A 204 8.26 -31.05 0.31
CA PHE A 204 8.16 -32.38 -0.29
C PHE A 204 9.18 -33.37 0.27
N ASN A 205 10.36 -32.91 0.69
CA ASN A 205 11.36 -33.76 1.33
C ASN A 205 10.98 -34.20 2.76
N ARG A 206 9.95 -33.60 3.36
CA ARG A 206 9.44 -33.98 4.70
C ARG A 206 8.21 -34.90 4.66
N LEU A 207 7.65 -35.15 3.49
CA LEU A 207 6.54 -36.09 3.28
C LEU A 207 7.02 -37.52 3.18
#